data_cd39de8f878a5dc638f42f5010ed2575
#
_entry.id   cd39de8f878a5dc638f42f5010ed2575
#
_cell.length_a   1.000
_cell.length_b   1.000
_cell.length_c   1.000
_cell.angle_alpha   90.00
_cell.angle_beta   90.00
_cell.angle_gamma   90.00
#
_symmetry.space_group_name_H-M   'P 1'
#
loop_
_entity.id
_entity.type
_entity.pdbx_description
1 polymer ?
#
loop_
_entity_poly.entity_id
_entity_poly.type
_entity_poly.pdbx_seq_one_letter_code
_entity_poly.pdbx_strand_id
1 'polypeptide(L)'
;MFLKQPITKIQASAIGLTYFGVVITFSDEVAVSGANTYLGGFFILLSAVTYASYLVGSGWLIPKFGVINFTAYAMLVSCVCVFVHYSIISETNLFGFSWEVYLLGFLIAVFATVIPSFLVSASIKMISSSNFAIVAGVGPISTIVLAAIFLNETLSLLQLFGVLLVIIGILLVSLKKGNNL
;
A
#
# COMPACT_ATOMS: atom_id res chain seq x y z
N MET A 1 21.08 11.14 -4.48
CA MET A 1 21.80 11.25 -3.20
C MET A 1 20.78 11.28 -2.06
N PHE A 2 19.87 10.29 -2.04
CA PHE A 2 18.61 10.33 -1.27
C PHE A 2 18.64 9.55 0.03
N LEU A 3 19.57 8.64 0.20
CA LEU A 3 19.68 7.76 1.37
C LEU A 3 21.13 7.78 1.90
N LYS A 4 21.45 8.80 2.72
CA LYS A 4 22.76 8.89 3.40
C LYS A 4 22.88 8.00 4.65
N GLN A 5 21.87 7.22 4.99
CA GLN A 5 21.96 6.32 6.14
C GLN A 5 22.29 4.90 5.66
N PRO A 6 23.40 4.31 6.12
CA PRO A 6 23.76 2.94 5.79
C PRO A 6 22.69 1.99 6.34
N ILE A 7 22.24 1.07 5.48
CA ILE A 7 21.34 -0.01 5.90
C ILE A 7 22.10 -0.90 6.88
N THR A 8 21.59 -1.04 8.08
CA THR A 8 22.18 -1.92 9.09
C THR A 8 21.89 -3.39 8.78
N LYS A 9 22.76 -4.31 9.25
CA LYS A 9 22.57 -5.76 9.06
C LYS A 9 21.18 -6.24 9.53
N ILE A 10 20.67 -5.67 10.62
CA ILE A 10 19.34 -6.02 11.15
C ILE A 10 18.24 -5.52 10.22
N GLN A 11 18.37 -4.33 9.62
CA GLN A 11 17.40 -3.85 8.64
C GLN A 11 17.42 -4.71 7.36
N ALA A 12 18.61 -5.10 6.91
CA ALA A 12 18.73 -5.99 5.75
C ALA A 12 18.10 -7.37 6.03
N SER A 13 18.35 -7.96 7.20
CA SER A 13 17.73 -9.25 7.57
C SER A 13 16.21 -9.13 7.76
N ALA A 14 15.73 -8.03 8.33
CA ALA A 14 14.30 -7.79 8.48
C ALA A 14 13.59 -7.64 7.13
N ILE A 15 14.19 -6.91 6.19
CA ILE A 15 13.70 -6.81 4.81
C ILE A 15 13.68 -8.19 4.15
N GLY A 16 14.77 -8.95 4.26
CA GLY A 16 14.84 -10.31 3.72
C GLY A 16 13.75 -11.22 4.29
N LEU A 17 13.51 -11.16 5.60
CA LEU A 17 12.46 -11.92 6.28
C LEU A 17 11.06 -11.54 5.79
N THR A 18 10.80 -10.24 5.62
CA THR A 18 9.53 -9.74 5.09
C THR A 18 9.29 -10.22 3.66
N TYR A 19 10.28 -10.11 2.77
CA TYR A 19 10.15 -10.62 1.40
C TYR A 19 9.95 -12.13 1.35
N PHE A 20 10.66 -12.86 2.20
CA PHE A 20 10.50 -14.31 2.29
C PHE A 20 9.08 -14.70 2.75
N GLY A 21 8.52 -14.00 3.73
CA GLY A 21 7.13 -14.17 4.16
C GLY A 21 6.13 -13.90 3.02
N VAL A 22 6.34 -12.83 2.25
CA VAL A 22 5.50 -12.49 1.09
C VAL A 22 5.57 -13.59 0.02
N VAL A 23 6.77 -14.11 -0.28
CA VAL A 23 6.95 -15.20 -1.26
C VAL A 23 6.23 -16.48 -0.82
N ILE A 24 6.28 -16.82 0.46
CA ILE A 24 5.57 -18.00 1.00
C ILE A 24 4.06 -17.81 0.84
N THR A 25 3.51 -16.66 1.25
CA THR A 25 2.08 -16.37 1.12
C THR A 25 1.62 -16.39 -0.33
N PHE A 26 2.42 -15.82 -1.23
CA PHE A 26 2.12 -15.81 -2.66
C PHE A 26 2.21 -17.20 -3.31
N SER A 27 3.17 -18.03 -2.88
CA SER A 27 3.33 -19.39 -3.42
C SER A 27 2.12 -20.27 -3.14
N ASP A 28 1.49 -20.11 -1.99
CA ASP A 28 0.26 -20.83 -1.64
C ASP A 28 -0.91 -20.38 -2.53
N GLU A 29 -1.05 -19.09 -2.78
CA GLU A 29 -2.06 -18.54 -3.67
C GLU A 29 -1.90 -19.00 -5.12
N VAL A 30 -0.67 -19.07 -5.63
CA VAL A 30 -0.37 -19.58 -6.98
C VAL A 30 -0.80 -21.03 -7.15
N ALA A 31 -0.62 -21.85 -6.12
CA ALA A 31 -1.02 -23.25 -6.16
C ALA A 31 -2.54 -23.45 -6.34
N VAL A 32 -3.32 -22.46 -5.87
CA VAL A 32 -4.80 -22.51 -5.91
C VAL A 32 -5.38 -21.80 -7.14
N SER A 33 -4.78 -20.67 -7.57
CA SER A 33 -5.43 -19.71 -8.48
C SER A 33 -5.03 -19.79 -9.96
N GLY A 34 -4.05 -20.61 -10.36
CA GLY A 34 -3.69 -20.87 -11.78
C GLY A 34 -2.78 -19.83 -12.45
N ALA A 35 -2.67 -19.89 -13.79
CA ALA A 35 -1.64 -19.20 -14.58
C ALA A 35 -1.69 -17.66 -14.53
N ASN A 36 -2.85 -17.06 -14.35
CA ASN A 36 -3.01 -15.60 -14.30
C ASN A 36 -2.46 -14.97 -13.01
N THR A 37 -2.20 -15.76 -11.98
CA THR A 37 -1.67 -15.30 -10.69
C THR A 37 -0.27 -14.71 -10.82
N TYR A 38 0.58 -15.22 -11.71
CA TYR A 38 1.91 -14.64 -11.96
C TYR A 38 1.83 -13.23 -12.54
N LEU A 39 0.90 -13.01 -13.48
CA LEU A 39 0.69 -11.69 -14.07
C LEU A 39 0.13 -10.71 -13.03
N GLY A 40 -0.83 -11.16 -12.21
CA GLY A 40 -1.35 -10.38 -11.09
C GLY A 40 -0.27 -10.02 -10.08
N GLY A 41 0.58 -11.00 -9.69
CA GLY A 41 1.73 -10.78 -8.81
C GLY A 41 2.74 -9.77 -9.36
N PHE A 42 3.01 -9.80 -10.66
CA PHE A 42 3.86 -8.80 -11.32
C PHE A 42 3.28 -7.38 -11.20
N PHE A 43 1.98 -7.20 -11.45
CA PHE A 43 1.33 -5.90 -11.31
C PHE A 43 1.31 -5.41 -9.85
N ILE A 44 1.15 -6.32 -8.89
CA ILE A 44 1.24 -5.99 -7.45
C ILE A 44 2.66 -5.50 -7.11
N LEU A 45 3.71 -6.17 -7.59
CA LEU A 45 5.09 -5.73 -7.39
C LEU A 45 5.35 -4.35 -8.01
N LEU A 46 4.87 -4.11 -9.21
CA LEU A 46 4.98 -2.81 -9.88
C LEU A 46 4.26 -1.71 -9.09
N SER A 47 3.07 -2.01 -8.59
CA SER A 47 2.32 -1.12 -7.71
C SER A 47 3.08 -0.82 -6.41
N ALA A 48 3.71 -1.82 -5.79
CA ALA A 48 4.50 -1.63 -4.59
C ALA A 48 5.71 -0.70 -4.82
N VAL A 49 6.41 -0.85 -5.95
CA VAL A 49 7.53 0.02 -6.33
C VAL A 49 7.06 1.45 -6.58
N THR A 50 5.94 1.64 -7.28
CA THR A 50 5.39 2.98 -7.54
C THR A 50 4.91 3.64 -6.24
N TYR A 51 4.27 2.89 -5.34
CA TYR A 51 3.85 3.38 -4.03
C TYR A 51 5.04 3.75 -3.13
N ALA A 52 6.10 2.94 -3.11
CA ALA A 52 7.33 3.28 -2.40
C ALA A 52 7.97 4.58 -2.92
N SER A 53 7.99 4.75 -4.25
CA SER A 53 8.47 5.97 -4.90
C SER A 53 7.63 7.19 -4.54
N TYR A 54 6.31 7.02 -4.49
CA TYR A 54 5.38 8.05 -4.00
C TYR A 54 5.67 8.44 -2.55
N LEU A 55 5.88 7.48 -1.64
CA LEU A 55 6.18 7.77 -0.23
C LEU A 55 7.50 8.53 -0.06
N VAL A 56 8.55 8.14 -0.80
CA VAL A 56 9.83 8.85 -0.78
C VAL A 56 9.68 10.26 -1.33
N GLY A 57 9.00 10.42 -2.46
CA GLY A 57 8.72 11.71 -3.09
C GLY A 57 7.86 12.62 -2.20
N SER A 58 6.86 12.06 -1.54
CA SER A 58 5.99 12.78 -0.59
C SER A 58 6.77 13.38 0.56
N GLY A 59 7.70 12.63 1.15
CA GLY A 59 8.57 13.13 2.22
C GLY A 59 9.41 14.34 1.83
N TRP A 60 9.61 14.53 0.54
CA TRP A 60 10.42 15.59 -0.05
C TRP A 60 9.61 16.79 -0.48
N LEU A 61 8.45 16.53 -1.05
CA LEU A 61 7.60 17.56 -1.67
C LEU A 61 6.64 18.19 -0.67
N ILE A 62 6.11 17.42 0.29
CA ILE A 62 5.17 17.93 1.30
C ILE A 62 5.75 19.09 2.12
N PRO A 63 7.02 19.06 2.59
CA PRO A 63 7.60 20.23 3.28
C PRO A 63 7.68 21.48 2.43
N LYS A 64 7.76 21.34 1.10
CA LYS A 64 7.88 22.47 0.16
C LYS A 64 6.52 23.04 -0.26
N PHE A 65 5.56 22.17 -0.58
CA PHE A 65 4.27 22.55 -1.15
C PHE A 65 3.13 22.58 -0.13
N GLY A 66 3.36 22.00 1.05
CA GLY A 66 2.32 21.79 2.06
C GLY A 66 1.46 20.56 1.75
N VAL A 67 0.77 20.09 2.80
CA VAL A 67 -0.07 18.86 2.74
C VAL A 67 -1.19 19.02 1.72
N ILE A 68 -1.91 20.14 1.77
CA ILE A 68 -3.13 20.34 0.96
C ILE A 68 -2.77 20.39 -0.52
N ASN A 69 -1.83 21.27 -0.89
CA ASN A 69 -1.47 21.45 -2.31
C ASN A 69 -0.86 20.15 -2.89
N PHE A 70 0.08 19.53 -2.17
CA PHE A 70 0.69 18.29 -2.63
C PHE A 70 -0.36 17.19 -2.87
N THR A 71 -1.24 16.97 -1.90
CA THR A 71 -2.27 15.93 -2.00
C THR A 71 -3.26 16.23 -3.11
N ALA A 72 -3.73 17.49 -3.21
CA ALA A 72 -4.67 17.88 -4.25
C ALA A 72 -4.08 17.70 -5.65
N TYR A 73 -2.85 18.14 -5.90
CA TYR A 73 -2.20 17.95 -7.20
C TYR A 73 -1.94 16.46 -7.50
N ALA A 74 -1.49 15.68 -6.53
CA ALA A 74 -1.28 14.24 -6.73
C ALA A 74 -2.59 13.53 -7.10
N MET A 75 -3.68 13.87 -6.44
CA MET A 75 -5.01 13.31 -6.74
C MET A 75 -5.54 13.76 -8.10
N LEU A 76 -5.37 15.04 -8.46
CA LEU A 76 -5.78 15.54 -9.78
C LEU A 76 -5.04 14.83 -10.91
N VAL A 77 -3.72 14.68 -10.79
CA VAL A 77 -2.92 13.95 -11.78
C VAL A 77 -3.39 12.49 -11.88
N SER A 78 -3.61 11.83 -10.75
CA SER A 78 -4.13 10.45 -10.74
C SER A 78 -5.49 10.35 -11.41
N CYS A 79 -6.41 11.26 -11.13
CA CYS A 79 -7.72 11.29 -11.79
C CYS A 79 -7.61 11.45 -13.30
N VAL A 80 -6.77 12.38 -13.77
CA VAL A 80 -6.54 12.58 -15.22
C VAL A 80 -5.99 11.31 -15.85
N CYS A 81 -4.99 10.67 -15.22
CA CYS A 81 -4.42 9.41 -15.74
C CYS A 81 -5.45 8.29 -15.82
N VAL A 82 -6.31 8.16 -14.80
CA VAL A 82 -7.39 7.15 -14.79
C VAL A 82 -8.41 7.43 -15.89
N PHE A 83 -8.82 8.68 -16.08
CA PHE A 83 -9.76 9.06 -17.14
C PHE A 83 -9.17 8.82 -18.54
N VAL A 84 -7.90 9.15 -18.75
CA VAL A 84 -7.21 8.88 -20.02
C VAL A 84 -7.15 7.37 -20.27
N HIS A 85 -6.75 6.59 -19.26
CA HIS A 85 -6.70 5.14 -19.36
C HIS A 85 -8.08 4.54 -19.68
N TYR A 86 -9.10 4.99 -18.96
CA TYR A 86 -10.49 4.57 -19.20
C TYR A 86 -10.93 4.88 -20.63
N SER A 87 -10.67 6.09 -21.13
CA SER A 87 -11.07 6.52 -22.48
C SER A 87 -10.41 5.72 -23.60
N ILE A 88 -9.23 5.11 -23.33
CA ILE A 88 -8.51 4.29 -24.33
C ILE A 88 -8.99 2.84 -24.32
N ILE A 89 -9.33 2.29 -23.15
CA ILE A 89 -9.53 0.83 -23.00
C ILE A 89 -11.00 0.46 -22.84
N SER A 90 -11.83 1.35 -22.27
CA SER A 90 -13.20 1.00 -21.92
C SER A 90 -14.20 1.38 -23.01
N GLU A 91 -15.05 0.42 -23.37
CA GLU A 91 -16.23 0.61 -24.21
C GLU A 91 -17.51 0.87 -23.38
N THR A 92 -17.39 0.86 -22.06
CA THR A 92 -18.53 0.94 -21.14
C THR A 92 -19.00 2.39 -20.99
N ASN A 93 -20.31 2.62 -21.10
CA ASN A 93 -20.90 3.94 -20.89
C ASN A 93 -20.98 4.26 -19.38
N LEU A 94 -20.24 5.27 -18.93
CA LEU A 94 -20.24 5.72 -17.53
C LEU A 94 -21.60 6.28 -17.06
N PHE A 95 -22.48 6.67 -17.97
CA PHE A 95 -23.77 7.30 -17.64
C PHE A 95 -24.94 6.32 -17.60
N GLY A 96 -24.67 5.01 -17.75
CA GLY A 96 -25.70 3.96 -17.82
C GLY A 96 -25.96 3.21 -16.51
N PHE A 97 -25.33 3.61 -15.41
CA PHE A 97 -25.46 2.90 -14.13
C PHE A 97 -26.64 3.43 -13.29
N SER A 98 -27.10 2.62 -12.33
CA SER A 98 -28.13 3.03 -11.38
C SER A 98 -27.59 4.06 -10.38
N TRP A 99 -28.50 4.83 -9.77
CA TRP A 99 -28.12 5.87 -8.79
C TRP A 99 -27.33 5.32 -7.59
N GLU A 100 -27.64 4.11 -7.17
CA GLU A 100 -26.96 3.43 -6.06
C GLU A 100 -25.46 3.24 -6.34
N VAL A 101 -25.10 2.92 -7.59
CA VAL A 101 -23.70 2.75 -8.02
C VAL A 101 -22.94 4.08 -7.91
N TYR A 102 -23.55 5.18 -8.35
CA TYR A 102 -22.92 6.50 -8.21
C TYR A 102 -22.77 6.92 -6.75
N LEU A 103 -23.80 6.68 -5.93
CA LEU A 103 -23.76 6.99 -4.50
C LEU A 103 -22.66 6.19 -3.79
N LEU A 104 -22.60 4.87 -4.02
CA LEU A 104 -21.56 4.02 -3.46
C LEU A 104 -20.16 4.44 -3.95
N GLY A 105 -20.02 4.71 -5.24
CA GLY A 105 -18.77 5.22 -5.80
C GLY A 105 -18.32 6.52 -5.17
N PHE A 106 -19.26 7.45 -4.95
CA PHE A 106 -18.99 8.71 -4.26
C PHE A 106 -18.55 8.50 -2.80
N LEU A 107 -19.23 7.64 -2.06
CA LEU A 107 -18.87 7.31 -0.68
C LEU A 107 -17.46 6.68 -0.60
N ILE A 108 -17.16 5.73 -1.48
CA ILE A 108 -15.81 5.13 -1.57
C ILE A 108 -14.76 6.19 -1.91
N ALA A 109 -15.04 7.06 -2.88
CA ALA A 109 -14.12 8.12 -3.27
C ALA A 109 -13.81 9.05 -2.09
N VAL A 110 -14.82 9.48 -1.34
CA VAL A 110 -14.62 10.39 -0.21
C VAL A 110 -13.96 9.68 0.98
N PHE A 111 -14.55 8.59 1.46
CA PHE A 111 -14.14 7.97 2.72
C PHE A 111 -12.95 7.02 2.59
N ALA A 112 -12.79 6.34 1.46
CA ALA A 112 -11.70 5.39 1.25
C ALA A 112 -10.53 5.96 0.43
N THR A 113 -10.68 7.13 -0.22
CA THR A 113 -9.62 7.70 -1.04
C THR A 113 -9.25 9.12 -0.61
N VAL A 114 -10.18 10.09 -0.64
CA VAL A 114 -9.85 11.50 -0.38
C VAL A 114 -9.38 11.70 1.07
N ILE A 115 -10.21 11.34 2.03
CA ILE A 115 -9.88 11.54 3.45
C ILE A 115 -8.59 10.80 3.84
N PRO A 116 -8.40 9.50 3.54
CA PRO A 116 -7.16 8.81 3.85
C PRO A 116 -5.93 9.42 3.18
N SER A 117 -6.03 9.91 1.94
CA SER A 117 -4.90 10.53 1.24
C SER A 117 -4.40 11.79 1.94
N PHE A 118 -5.31 12.64 2.43
CA PHE A 118 -4.94 13.80 3.24
C PHE A 118 -4.36 13.40 4.60
N LEU A 119 -4.91 12.38 5.26
CA LEU A 119 -4.38 11.86 6.53
C LEU A 119 -2.98 11.28 6.36
N VAL A 120 -2.73 10.52 5.29
CA VAL A 120 -1.40 10.00 4.94
C VAL A 120 -0.40 11.14 4.76
N SER A 121 -0.75 12.14 3.96
CA SER A 121 0.12 13.30 3.71
C SER A 121 0.39 14.13 4.97
N ALA A 122 -0.63 14.30 5.82
CA ALA A 122 -0.48 14.96 7.12
C ALA A 122 0.44 14.16 8.05
N SER A 123 0.27 12.84 8.11
CA SER A 123 1.12 11.95 8.90
C SER A 123 2.57 11.99 8.42
N ILE A 124 2.81 11.97 7.10
CA ILE A 124 4.16 12.09 6.53
C ILE A 124 4.81 13.42 6.94
N LYS A 125 4.04 14.51 6.97
CA LYS A 125 4.54 15.81 7.44
C LYS A 125 4.94 15.77 8.92
N MET A 126 4.18 15.06 9.75
CA MET A 126 4.40 15.01 11.21
C MET A 126 5.55 14.08 11.60
N ILE A 127 5.60 12.88 11.02
CA ILE A 127 6.50 11.81 11.49
C ILE A 127 7.55 11.37 10.45
N SER A 128 7.62 12.02 9.30
CA SER A 128 8.41 11.66 8.11
C SER A 128 7.90 10.42 7.36
N SER A 129 8.21 10.32 6.06
CA SER A 129 7.78 9.20 5.21
C SER A 129 8.32 7.84 5.68
N SER A 130 9.54 7.81 6.23
CA SER A 130 10.15 6.58 6.73
C SER A 130 9.46 6.04 8.00
N ASN A 131 9.05 6.92 8.92
CA ASN A 131 8.30 6.51 10.12
C ASN A 131 6.87 6.13 9.75
N PHE A 132 6.25 6.88 8.84
CA PHE A 132 4.93 6.55 8.31
C PHE A 132 4.93 5.15 7.68
N ALA A 133 5.91 4.81 6.85
CA ALA A 133 6.01 3.49 6.22
C ALA A 133 6.04 2.33 7.24
N ILE A 134 6.71 2.53 8.39
CA ILE A 134 6.74 1.54 9.48
C ILE A 134 5.34 1.38 10.10
N VAL A 135 4.68 2.48 10.43
CA VAL A 135 3.32 2.46 11.00
C VAL A 135 2.32 1.87 10.02
N ALA A 136 2.42 2.22 8.73
CA ALA A 136 1.59 1.67 7.66
C ALA A 136 1.73 0.15 7.48
N GLY A 137 2.87 -0.43 7.92
CA GLY A 137 3.08 -1.87 7.96
C GLY A 137 2.08 -2.66 8.83
N VAL A 138 1.33 -1.98 9.71
CA VAL A 138 0.19 -2.57 10.45
C VAL A 138 -1.03 -2.83 9.54
N GLY A 139 -1.09 -2.13 8.39
CA GLY A 139 -2.21 -2.24 7.45
C GLY A 139 -2.52 -3.68 7.00
N PRO A 140 -1.57 -4.47 6.52
CA PRO A 140 -1.80 -5.86 6.13
C PRO A 140 -2.40 -6.72 7.23
N ILE A 141 -1.98 -6.50 8.49
CA ILE A 141 -2.51 -7.24 9.65
C ILE A 141 -3.99 -6.93 9.83
N SER A 142 -4.34 -5.65 9.82
CA SER A 142 -5.73 -5.20 9.95
C SER A 142 -6.60 -5.74 8.80
N THR A 143 -6.09 -5.75 7.57
CA THR A 143 -6.80 -6.26 6.39
C THR A 143 -7.10 -7.75 6.54
N ILE A 144 -6.13 -8.56 6.96
CA ILE A 144 -6.29 -10.00 7.16
C ILE A 144 -7.31 -10.31 8.25
N VAL A 145 -7.24 -9.59 9.39
CA VAL A 145 -8.20 -9.77 10.48
C VAL A 145 -9.62 -9.41 10.02
N LEU A 146 -9.76 -8.31 9.28
CA LEU A 146 -11.07 -7.89 8.75
C LEU A 146 -11.61 -8.87 7.71
N ALA A 147 -10.75 -9.38 6.80
CA ALA A 147 -11.13 -10.39 5.84
C ALA A 147 -11.63 -11.68 6.51
N ALA A 148 -10.92 -12.16 7.53
CA ALA A 148 -11.33 -13.33 8.29
C ALA A 148 -12.68 -13.11 9.01
N ILE A 149 -12.93 -11.92 9.57
CA ILE A 149 -14.17 -11.63 10.33
C ILE A 149 -15.36 -11.37 9.41
N PHE A 150 -15.19 -10.58 8.34
CA PHE A 150 -16.31 -10.09 7.52
C PHE A 150 -16.57 -10.92 6.27
N LEU A 151 -15.51 -11.53 5.69
CA LEU A 151 -15.64 -12.34 4.47
C LEU A 151 -15.61 -13.85 4.76
N ASN A 152 -15.41 -14.27 6.03
CA ASN A 152 -15.21 -15.69 6.40
C ASN A 152 -14.10 -16.36 5.59
N GLU A 153 -13.08 -15.62 5.17
CA GLU A 153 -11.93 -16.18 4.48
C GLU A 153 -11.11 -17.05 5.43
N THR A 154 -10.85 -18.29 5.04
CA THR A 154 -9.98 -19.20 5.78
C THR A 154 -8.56 -19.10 5.24
N LEU A 155 -7.64 -18.65 6.08
CA LEU A 155 -6.23 -18.63 5.74
C LEU A 155 -5.65 -20.05 5.85
N SER A 156 -4.85 -20.44 4.87
CA SER A 156 -4.06 -21.65 4.99
C SER A 156 -2.98 -21.50 6.09
N LEU A 157 -2.52 -22.62 6.64
CA LEU A 157 -1.43 -22.60 7.61
C LEU A 157 -0.15 -21.98 7.02
N LEU A 158 0.07 -22.14 5.72
CA LEU A 158 1.22 -21.60 5.02
C LEU A 158 1.13 -20.07 4.89
N GLN A 159 -0.06 -19.56 4.56
CA GLN A 159 -0.35 -18.12 4.53
C GLN A 159 -0.19 -17.50 5.92
N LEU A 160 -0.70 -18.14 6.96
CA LEU A 160 -0.56 -17.67 8.33
C LEU A 160 0.92 -17.57 8.76
N PHE A 161 1.72 -18.57 8.39
CA PHE A 161 3.16 -18.55 8.66
C PHE A 161 3.88 -17.44 7.88
N GLY A 162 3.55 -17.22 6.61
CA GLY A 162 4.09 -16.14 5.79
C GLY A 162 3.77 -14.75 6.39
N VAL A 163 2.52 -14.55 6.81
CA VAL A 163 2.07 -13.32 7.48
C VAL A 163 2.83 -13.09 8.79
N LEU A 164 3.04 -14.12 9.60
CA LEU A 164 3.83 -14.02 10.84
C LEU A 164 5.26 -13.55 10.56
N LEU A 165 5.90 -14.07 9.52
CA LEU A 165 7.25 -13.63 9.11
C LEU A 165 7.27 -12.15 8.70
N VAL A 166 6.26 -11.69 7.96
CA VAL A 166 6.12 -10.28 7.57
C VAL A 166 5.98 -9.40 8.82
N ILE A 167 5.14 -9.77 9.77
CA ILE A 167 4.95 -9.04 11.02
C ILE A 167 6.26 -8.94 11.81
N ILE A 168 6.97 -10.05 11.98
CA ILE A 168 8.26 -10.07 12.69
C ILE A 168 9.27 -9.17 11.98
N GLY A 169 9.34 -9.20 10.64
CA GLY A 169 10.21 -8.34 9.85
C GLY A 169 9.93 -6.85 10.09
N ILE A 170 8.65 -6.45 10.07
CA ILE A 170 8.23 -5.07 10.33
C ILE A 170 8.59 -4.64 11.76
N LEU A 171 8.33 -5.48 12.75
CA LEU A 171 8.66 -5.20 14.16
C LEU A 171 10.17 -5.04 14.39
N LEU A 172 11.01 -5.87 13.76
CA LEU A 172 12.47 -5.75 13.85
C LEU A 172 12.99 -4.41 13.32
N VAL A 173 12.41 -3.90 12.23
CA VAL A 173 12.75 -2.57 11.71
C VAL A 173 12.29 -1.47 12.67
N SER A 174 11.07 -1.59 13.21
CA SER A 174 10.44 -0.61 14.09
C SER A 174 11.20 -0.46 15.41
N LEU A 175 11.51 -1.56 16.10
CA LEU A 175 12.15 -1.56 17.41
C LEU A 175 13.55 -0.93 17.39
N LYS A 176 14.32 -1.16 16.32
CA LYS A 176 15.68 -0.60 16.24
C LYS A 176 15.70 0.91 15.99
N LYS A 177 14.66 1.48 15.40
CA LYS A 177 14.60 2.92 15.16
C LYS A 177 14.26 3.69 16.44
N GLY A 178 13.54 3.07 17.37
CA GLY A 178 13.25 3.64 18.69
C GLY A 178 14.48 3.80 19.59
N ASN A 179 15.55 3.03 19.37
CA ASN A 179 16.78 3.11 20.18
C ASN A 179 17.78 4.17 19.68
N ASN A 180 17.49 4.87 18.60
CA ASN A 180 18.34 5.92 18.03
C ASN A 180 17.72 7.33 18.14
N LEU A 181 16.66 7.51 18.93
CA LEU A 181 16.08 8.76 19.39
C LEU A 181 16.44 9.03 20.83
#